data_872976ba3318cd9b533b717fcc195c38
#
_entry.id   872976ba3318cd9b533b717fcc195c38
#
_cell.length_a   1.000
_cell.length_b   1.000
_cell.length_c   1.000
_cell.angle_alpha   90.00
_cell.angle_beta   90.00
_cell.angle_gamma   90.00
#
_symmetry.space_group_name_H-M   'P 1'
#
loop_
_entity.id
_entity.type
_entity.pdbx_description
1 polymer ?
#
loop_
_entity_poly.entity_id
_entity_poly.type
_entity_poly.pdbx_seq_one_letter_code
_entity_poly.pdbx_strand_id
1 'polypeptide(L)'
;LAQHADWIFCLVRTDGSGKKQEGISFLLIDMKTPGVEVKPIITIDGTHEVNMVYFDNVEVPVSNLVGEEGFGWSIAKFLLAHERTGIAGIPSLKRELDRLRDITTQIQVGEGSLKDDAMFMSKLDKLEIKLTAAEYTELRTLAAMSAGGHPGPESSILKILGTDLQQELSDLFV
;
A
#
# COMPACT_ATOMS: atom_id res chain seq x y z
N LEU A 1 -4.06 1.32 -11.10
CA LEU A 1 -4.68 2.61 -11.54
C LEU A 1 -4.01 3.20 -12.79
N ALA A 2 -3.35 2.36 -13.63
CA ALA A 2 -2.67 2.82 -14.85
C ALA A 2 -3.62 3.50 -15.86
N GLN A 3 -4.91 3.13 -15.85
CA GLN A 3 -5.95 3.76 -16.70
C GLN A 3 -6.17 5.26 -16.41
N HIS A 4 -5.72 5.75 -15.25
CA HIS A 4 -5.84 7.15 -14.83
C HIS A 4 -4.49 7.87 -14.78
N ALA A 5 -3.39 7.16 -15.02
CA ALA A 5 -2.05 7.72 -14.91
C ALA A 5 -1.63 8.45 -16.19
N ASP A 6 -1.03 9.62 -16.06
CA ASP A 6 -0.34 10.30 -17.17
C ASP A 6 1.09 9.80 -17.34
N TRP A 7 1.73 9.35 -16.26
CA TRP A 7 3.10 8.86 -16.23
C TRP A 7 3.22 7.56 -15.48
N ILE A 8 4.17 6.72 -15.90
CA ILE A 8 4.58 5.52 -15.18
C ILE A 8 6.09 5.56 -14.98
N PHE A 9 6.57 5.17 -13.80
CA PHE A 9 7.97 4.83 -13.65
C PHE A 9 8.20 3.35 -13.98
N CYS A 10 9.30 3.06 -14.63
CA CYS A 10 9.64 1.72 -15.04
C CYS A 10 11.09 1.39 -14.69
N LEU A 11 11.31 0.25 -14.06
CA LEU A 11 12.63 -0.33 -13.87
C LEU A 11 12.96 -1.17 -15.09
N VAL A 12 13.93 -0.73 -15.86
CA VAL A 12 14.34 -1.37 -17.11
C VAL A 12 15.77 -1.87 -17.02
N ARG A 13 16.06 -2.97 -17.70
CA ARG A 13 17.42 -3.47 -17.80
C ARG A 13 18.11 -2.83 -18.98
N THR A 14 19.13 -2.01 -18.69
CA THR A 14 19.96 -1.35 -19.70
C THR A 14 21.31 -2.05 -19.89
N ASP A 15 21.79 -2.78 -18.88
CA ASP A 15 23.00 -3.61 -18.96
C ASP A 15 22.77 -4.98 -18.31
N GLY A 16 23.16 -6.04 -19.00
CA GLY A 16 23.05 -7.44 -18.53
C GLY A 16 24.40 -8.06 -18.13
N SER A 17 25.48 -7.31 -18.14
CA SER A 17 26.85 -7.85 -17.94
C SER A 17 27.21 -8.08 -16.47
N GLY A 18 26.50 -7.41 -15.53
CA GLY A 18 26.79 -7.44 -14.10
C GLY A 18 25.88 -8.38 -13.28
N LYS A 19 25.78 -8.13 -11.97
CA LYS A 19 24.89 -8.84 -11.08
C LYS A 19 23.42 -8.50 -11.38
N LYS A 20 22.47 -9.32 -10.88
CA LYS A 20 21.02 -9.15 -11.15
C LYS A 20 20.47 -7.75 -10.85
N GLN A 21 21.04 -7.05 -9.89
CA GLN A 21 20.64 -5.70 -9.47
C GLN A 21 21.40 -4.59 -10.18
N GLU A 22 22.55 -4.91 -10.78
CA GLU A 22 23.35 -3.97 -11.56
C GLU A 22 22.75 -3.84 -12.97
N GLY A 23 22.92 -2.68 -13.62
CA GLY A 23 22.39 -2.44 -14.95
C GLY A 23 20.86 -2.31 -15.03
N ILE A 24 20.20 -2.02 -13.91
CA ILE A 24 18.81 -1.61 -13.87
C ILE A 24 18.74 -0.09 -13.81
N SER A 25 18.02 0.52 -14.73
CA SER A 25 17.79 1.97 -14.81
C SER A 25 16.35 2.30 -14.46
N PHE A 26 16.10 3.53 -14.04
CA PHE A 26 14.77 4.02 -13.62
C PHE A 26 14.31 5.08 -14.64
N LEU A 27 13.27 4.79 -15.40
CA LEU A 27 12.73 5.67 -16.43
C LEU A 27 11.34 6.19 -16.06
N LEU A 28 11.06 7.43 -16.44
CA LEU A 28 9.72 7.99 -16.47
C LEU A 28 9.17 7.90 -17.90
N ILE A 29 8.03 7.25 -18.07
CA ILE A 29 7.42 7.02 -19.37
C ILE A 29 6.06 7.72 -19.38
N ASP A 30 5.84 8.58 -20.39
CA ASP A 30 4.51 9.16 -20.65
C ASP A 30 3.58 8.05 -21.14
N MET A 31 2.44 7.87 -20.49
CA MET A 31 1.47 6.81 -20.80
C MET A 31 0.81 7.01 -22.18
N LYS A 32 0.98 8.18 -22.80
CA LYS A 32 0.50 8.50 -24.17
C LYS A 32 1.53 8.18 -25.25
N THR A 33 2.73 7.71 -24.86
CA THR A 33 3.78 7.35 -25.83
C THR A 33 3.31 6.19 -26.71
N PRO A 34 3.50 6.27 -28.04
CA PRO A 34 3.19 5.16 -28.93
C PRO A 34 3.87 3.87 -28.50
N GLY A 35 3.13 2.75 -28.52
CA GLY A 35 3.61 1.45 -28.04
C GLY A 35 3.28 1.15 -26.59
N VAL A 36 2.73 2.10 -25.81
CA VAL A 36 2.18 1.84 -24.48
C VAL A 36 0.73 1.40 -24.62
N GLU A 37 0.41 0.21 -24.10
CA GLU A 37 -0.95 -0.32 -24.06
C GLU A 37 -1.33 -0.71 -22.63
N VAL A 38 -2.50 -0.24 -22.15
CA VAL A 38 -3.05 -0.57 -20.84
C VAL A 38 -4.24 -1.51 -21.00
N LYS A 39 -4.19 -2.68 -20.36
CA LYS A 39 -5.30 -3.64 -20.33
C LYS A 39 -5.83 -3.83 -18.92
N PRO A 40 -7.15 -3.77 -18.72
CA PRO A 40 -7.76 -3.94 -17.41
C PRO A 40 -7.56 -5.37 -16.86
N ILE A 41 -7.35 -5.46 -15.54
CA ILE A 41 -7.51 -6.70 -14.78
C ILE A 41 -8.70 -6.48 -13.86
N ILE A 42 -9.76 -7.25 -14.06
CA ILE A 42 -10.91 -7.23 -13.16
C ILE A 42 -10.61 -8.13 -11.97
N THR A 43 -10.63 -7.56 -10.79
CA THR A 43 -10.35 -8.28 -9.54
C THR A 43 -11.58 -9.09 -9.06
N ILE A 44 -11.40 -9.97 -8.06
CA ILE A 44 -12.44 -10.89 -7.60
C ILE A 44 -13.70 -10.18 -7.07
N ASP A 45 -13.54 -8.95 -6.60
CA ASP A 45 -14.62 -8.07 -6.15
C ASP A 45 -15.35 -7.34 -7.28
N GLY A 46 -14.96 -7.59 -8.55
CA GLY A 46 -15.54 -6.98 -9.74
C GLY A 46 -15.00 -5.58 -10.04
N THR A 47 -14.03 -5.06 -9.28
CA THR A 47 -13.46 -3.73 -9.51
C THR A 47 -12.33 -3.74 -10.57
N HIS A 48 -12.04 -2.55 -11.11
CA HIS A 48 -10.96 -2.32 -12.05
C HIS A 48 -9.95 -1.34 -11.43
N GLU A 49 -9.07 -1.84 -10.57
CA GLU A 49 -8.02 -1.04 -9.92
C GLU A 49 -6.63 -1.34 -10.45
N VAL A 50 -6.40 -2.54 -10.94
CA VAL A 50 -5.11 -3.00 -11.45
C VAL A 50 -5.14 -3.26 -12.94
N ASN A 51 -3.98 -3.18 -13.58
CA ASN A 51 -3.84 -3.28 -15.03
C ASN A 51 -2.60 -4.06 -15.42
N MET A 52 -2.62 -4.64 -16.60
CA MET A 52 -1.42 -4.99 -17.35
C MET A 52 -1.02 -3.79 -18.19
N VAL A 53 0.26 -3.43 -18.16
CA VAL A 53 0.82 -2.39 -19.02
C VAL A 53 1.86 -3.03 -19.93
N TYR A 54 1.68 -2.87 -21.22
CA TYR A 54 2.56 -3.39 -22.25
C TYR A 54 3.37 -2.25 -22.85
N PHE A 55 4.61 -2.53 -23.17
CA PHE A 55 5.54 -1.62 -23.83
C PHE A 55 6.09 -2.33 -25.07
N ASP A 56 5.71 -1.87 -26.25
CA ASP A 56 6.21 -2.42 -27.52
C ASP A 56 6.91 -1.33 -28.31
N ASN A 57 8.23 -1.46 -28.44
CA ASN A 57 9.09 -0.48 -29.11
C ASN A 57 8.89 0.97 -28.66
N VAL A 58 8.67 1.17 -27.37
CA VAL A 58 8.44 2.49 -26.76
C VAL A 58 9.75 3.27 -26.71
N GLU A 59 9.79 4.42 -27.39
CA GLU A 59 10.93 5.34 -27.34
C GLU A 59 10.78 6.31 -26.18
N VAL A 60 11.75 6.33 -25.27
CA VAL A 60 11.76 7.20 -24.09
C VAL A 60 12.94 8.17 -24.21
N PRO A 61 12.72 9.50 -24.10
CA PRO A 61 13.80 10.47 -24.09
C PRO A 61 14.80 10.21 -22.97
N VAL A 62 16.09 10.36 -23.22
CA VAL A 62 17.16 10.19 -22.22
C VAL A 62 16.97 11.14 -21.03
N SER A 63 16.35 12.31 -21.25
CA SER A 63 16.02 13.26 -20.19
C SER A 63 15.04 12.72 -19.15
N ASN A 64 14.34 11.63 -19.45
CA ASN A 64 13.41 10.96 -18.54
C ASN A 64 14.09 9.87 -17.69
N LEU A 65 15.39 9.69 -17.83
CA LEU A 65 16.19 8.86 -16.93
C LEU A 65 16.30 9.55 -15.56
N VAL A 66 15.90 8.85 -14.51
CA VAL A 66 16.02 9.34 -13.13
C VAL A 66 17.35 8.85 -12.56
N GLY A 67 18.22 9.79 -12.20
CA GLY A 67 19.57 9.50 -11.73
C GLY A 67 20.51 9.07 -12.87
N GLU A 68 21.40 8.13 -12.57
CA GLU A 68 22.38 7.60 -13.52
C GLU A 68 21.94 6.26 -14.08
N GLU A 69 22.37 5.94 -15.28
CA GLU A 69 22.15 4.63 -15.89
C GLU A 69 22.74 3.51 -15.01
N GLY A 70 21.99 2.43 -14.83
CA GLY A 70 22.39 1.30 -14.00
C GLY A 70 22.13 1.46 -12.49
N PHE A 71 21.71 2.64 -12.01
CA PHE A 71 21.44 2.92 -10.59
C PHE A 71 19.97 2.82 -10.16
N GLY A 72 19.09 2.41 -11.04
CA GLY A 72 17.65 2.33 -10.80
C GLY A 72 17.26 1.43 -9.62
N TRP A 73 18.03 0.38 -9.32
CA TRP A 73 17.80 -0.47 -8.15
C TRP A 73 17.95 0.29 -6.82
N SER A 74 18.92 1.19 -6.74
CA SER A 74 19.13 2.02 -5.54
C SER A 74 17.99 3.02 -5.36
N ILE A 75 17.49 3.59 -6.46
CA ILE A 75 16.32 4.49 -6.46
C ILE A 75 15.05 3.73 -6.02
N ALA A 76 14.84 2.52 -6.55
CA ALA A 76 13.72 1.67 -6.16
C ALA A 76 13.75 1.31 -4.67
N LYS A 77 14.92 0.97 -4.11
CA LYS A 77 15.06 0.71 -2.66
C LYS A 77 14.73 1.94 -1.82
N PHE A 78 15.16 3.12 -2.24
CA PHE A 78 14.84 4.38 -1.57
C PHE A 78 13.33 4.62 -1.57
N LEU A 79 12.69 4.53 -2.73
CA LEU A 79 11.23 4.70 -2.87
C LEU A 79 10.46 3.73 -1.97
N LEU A 80 10.76 2.43 -2.05
CA LEU A 80 10.09 1.39 -1.27
C LEU A 80 10.29 1.53 0.25
N ALA A 81 11.44 2.07 0.69
CA ALA A 81 11.67 2.33 2.10
C ALA A 81 10.72 3.42 2.64
N HIS A 82 10.46 4.47 1.86
CA HIS A 82 9.57 5.57 2.24
C HIS A 82 8.08 5.20 2.11
N GLU A 83 7.72 4.40 1.12
CA GLU A 83 6.34 3.94 0.92
C GLU A 83 5.79 3.15 2.11
N ARG A 84 6.65 2.39 2.80
CA ARG A 84 6.23 1.50 3.91
C ARG A 84 5.66 2.23 5.12
N THR A 85 5.88 3.51 5.27
CA THR A 85 5.42 4.27 6.45
C THR A 85 3.91 4.52 6.47
N GLY A 86 3.25 4.59 5.31
CA GLY A 86 1.79 4.78 5.21
C GLY A 86 0.98 3.51 4.90
N ILE A 87 1.66 2.36 4.74
CA ILE A 87 1.04 1.14 4.20
C ILE A 87 0.11 0.44 5.22
N ALA A 88 0.25 0.73 6.50
CA ALA A 88 -0.59 0.17 7.55
C ALA A 88 -2.06 0.61 7.46
N GLY A 89 -2.34 1.76 6.82
CA GLY A 89 -3.69 2.26 6.61
C GLY A 89 -4.46 2.60 7.89
N ILE A 90 -3.74 2.92 8.99
CA ILE A 90 -4.32 3.14 10.32
C ILE A 90 -5.53 4.09 10.31
N PRO A 91 -5.50 5.26 9.64
CA PRO A 91 -6.65 6.17 9.64
C PRO A 91 -7.90 5.56 8.99
N SER A 92 -7.73 4.70 7.98
CA SER A 92 -8.86 4.01 7.34
C SER A 92 -9.42 2.93 8.24
N LEU A 93 -8.57 2.14 8.89
CA LEU A 93 -8.98 1.12 9.83
C LEU A 93 -9.74 1.72 11.04
N LYS A 94 -9.33 2.88 11.54
CA LYS A 94 -10.05 3.59 12.60
C LYS A 94 -11.48 3.97 12.16
N ARG A 95 -11.62 4.54 10.96
CA ARG A 95 -12.94 4.88 10.42
C ARG A 95 -13.85 3.66 10.25
N GLU A 96 -13.30 2.55 9.77
CA GLU A 96 -14.08 1.31 9.62
C GLU A 96 -14.45 0.69 10.98
N LEU A 97 -13.58 0.81 11.98
CA LEU A 97 -13.86 0.37 13.35
C LEU A 97 -15.02 1.21 13.96
N ASP A 98 -14.98 2.53 13.80
CA ASP A 98 -16.04 3.43 14.24
C ASP A 98 -17.38 3.08 13.56
N ARG A 99 -17.32 2.86 12.25
CA ARG A 99 -18.48 2.41 11.46
C ARG A 99 -19.05 1.09 11.98
N LEU A 100 -18.18 0.13 12.30
CA LEU A 100 -18.62 -1.15 12.86
C LEU A 100 -19.30 -0.97 14.22
N ARG A 101 -18.77 -0.10 15.09
CA ARG A 101 -19.41 0.26 16.36
C ARG A 101 -20.82 0.83 16.15
N ASP A 102 -20.99 1.71 15.19
CA ASP A 102 -22.32 2.27 14.86
C ASP A 102 -23.27 1.17 14.36
N ILE A 103 -22.79 0.26 13.52
CA ILE A 103 -23.57 -0.87 13.01
C ILE A 103 -24.04 -1.78 14.16
N THR A 104 -23.22 -2.03 15.20
CA THR A 104 -23.62 -2.87 16.33
C THR A 104 -24.85 -2.34 17.07
N THR A 105 -25.11 -1.05 17.02
CA THR A 105 -26.30 -0.43 17.64
C THR A 105 -27.58 -0.67 16.82
N GLN A 106 -27.46 -0.99 15.55
CA GLN A 106 -28.56 -1.13 14.59
C GLN A 106 -28.96 -2.58 14.35
N ILE A 107 -28.02 -3.52 14.53
CA ILE A 107 -28.30 -4.96 14.34
C ILE A 107 -29.01 -5.50 15.57
N GLN A 108 -30.22 -6.05 15.36
CA GLN A 108 -31.01 -6.70 16.42
C GLN A 108 -30.53 -8.13 16.64
N VAL A 109 -30.31 -8.49 17.92
CA VAL A 109 -29.94 -9.85 18.36
C VAL A 109 -30.85 -10.21 19.55
N GLY A 110 -31.82 -11.09 19.32
CA GLY A 110 -32.83 -11.41 20.33
C GLY A 110 -33.65 -10.19 20.69
N GLU A 111 -33.76 -9.86 22.01
CA GLU A 111 -34.48 -8.69 22.52
C GLU A 111 -33.59 -7.42 22.59
N GLY A 112 -32.29 -7.54 22.31
CA GLY A 112 -31.33 -6.44 22.36
C GLY A 112 -30.69 -6.16 21.01
N SER A 113 -29.55 -5.50 21.05
CA SER A 113 -28.73 -5.23 19.85
C SER A 113 -27.36 -5.91 19.95
N LEU A 114 -26.63 -5.98 18.84
CA LEU A 114 -25.31 -6.64 18.80
C LEU A 114 -24.32 -5.98 19.79
N LYS A 115 -24.47 -4.69 20.10
CA LYS A 115 -23.68 -4.00 21.12
C LYS A 115 -23.84 -4.59 22.53
N ASP A 116 -24.93 -5.34 22.79
CA ASP A 116 -25.19 -5.97 24.07
C ASP A 116 -24.57 -7.37 24.16
N ASP A 117 -24.03 -7.89 23.03
CA ASP A 117 -23.27 -9.14 22.99
C ASP A 117 -21.84 -8.92 23.50
N ALA A 118 -21.58 -9.36 24.73
CA ALA A 118 -20.27 -9.20 25.38
C ALA A 118 -19.12 -9.90 24.65
N MET A 119 -19.41 -11.02 23.95
CA MET A 119 -18.37 -11.73 23.17
C MET A 119 -17.98 -10.94 21.94
N PHE A 120 -18.95 -10.42 21.22
CA PHE A 120 -18.69 -9.60 20.04
C PHE A 120 -17.94 -8.32 20.43
N MET A 121 -18.44 -7.58 21.43
CA MET A 121 -17.81 -6.36 21.90
C MET A 121 -16.38 -6.58 22.41
N SER A 122 -16.12 -7.71 23.08
CA SER A 122 -14.74 -8.06 23.51
C SER A 122 -13.79 -8.26 22.33
N LYS A 123 -14.26 -8.78 21.19
CA LYS A 123 -13.41 -8.89 19.97
C LYS A 123 -13.12 -7.50 19.41
N LEU A 124 -14.13 -6.66 19.34
CA LEU A 124 -14.03 -5.30 18.84
C LEU A 124 -13.09 -4.43 19.70
N ASP A 125 -13.19 -4.53 21.02
CA ASP A 125 -12.31 -3.82 21.94
C ASP A 125 -10.86 -4.29 21.85
N LYS A 126 -10.62 -5.60 21.67
CA LYS A 126 -9.27 -6.15 21.41
C LYS A 126 -8.67 -5.61 20.12
N LEU A 127 -9.49 -5.50 19.07
CA LEU A 127 -9.05 -4.95 17.80
C LEU A 127 -8.68 -3.47 17.96
N GLU A 128 -9.46 -2.68 18.69
CA GLU A 128 -9.15 -1.27 18.98
C GLU A 128 -7.84 -1.10 19.74
N ILE A 129 -7.58 -1.96 20.73
CA ILE A 129 -6.30 -1.96 21.48
C ILE A 129 -5.13 -2.22 20.52
N LYS A 130 -5.24 -3.23 19.65
CA LYS A 130 -4.20 -3.54 18.66
C LYS A 130 -4.00 -2.38 17.68
N LEU A 131 -5.09 -1.79 17.20
CA LEU A 131 -5.05 -0.67 16.28
C LEU A 131 -4.39 0.57 16.91
N THR A 132 -4.69 0.85 18.18
CA THR A 132 -4.03 1.91 18.94
C THR A 132 -2.54 1.66 19.09
N ALA A 133 -2.13 0.45 19.38
CA ALA A 133 -0.70 0.09 19.48
C ALA A 133 0.02 0.25 18.13
N ALA A 134 -0.64 -0.12 17.01
CA ALA A 134 -0.12 0.08 15.68
C ALA A 134 0.00 1.58 15.33
N GLU A 135 -0.97 2.41 15.71
CA GLU A 135 -0.93 3.88 15.54
C GLU A 135 0.29 4.49 16.24
N TYR A 136 0.52 4.14 17.50
CA TYR A 136 1.70 4.65 18.22
C TYR A 136 3.01 4.16 17.61
N THR A 137 3.04 2.98 17.03
CA THR A 137 4.21 2.46 16.30
C THR A 137 4.46 3.28 15.04
N GLU A 138 3.40 3.62 14.28
CA GLU A 138 3.49 4.49 13.10
C GLU A 138 3.97 5.89 13.48
N LEU A 139 3.38 6.51 14.51
CA LEU A 139 3.76 7.84 15.00
C LEU A 139 5.23 7.90 15.46
N ARG A 140 5.73 6.86 16.12
CA ARG A 140 7.15 6.76 16.50
C ARG A 140 8.07 6.69 15.29
N THR A 141 7.68 5.93 14.26
CA THR A 141 8.43 5.83 13.02
C THR A 141 8.47 7.18 12.30
N LEU A 142 7.33 7.87 12.20
CA LEU A 142 7.24 9.20 11.60
C LEU A 142 8.05 10.25 12.38
N ALA A 143 8.01 10.20 13.70
CA ALA A 143 8.81 11.10 14.54
C ALA A 143 10.32 10.90 14.34
N ALA A 144 10.77 9.64 14.25
CA ALA A 144 12.17 9.33 13.97
C ALA A 144 12.61 9.84 12.58
N MET A 145 11.75 9.69 11.57
CA MET A 145 12.01 10.23 10.23
C MET A 145 12.05 11.75 10.21
N SER A 146 11.14 12.41 10.92
CA SER A 146 11.13 13.89 11.05
C SER A 146 12.37 14.43 11.73
N ALA A 147 13.02 13.64 12.57
CA ALA A 147 14.31 13.95 13.20
C ALA A 147 15.53 13.64 12.30
N GLY A 148 15.32 13.34 11.00
CA GLY A 148 16.39 13.05 10.04
C GLY A 148 16.81 11.58 9.99
N GLY A 149 16.10 10.67 10.66
CA GLY A 149 16.30 9.24 10.56
C GLY A 149 15.76 8.65 9.26
N HIS A 150 16.11 7.39 9.00
CA HIS A 150 15.55 6.61 7.89
C HIS A 150 14.58 5.56 8.43
N PRO A 151 13.57 5.14 7.64
CA PRO A 151 12.71 4.03 8.03
C PRO A 151 13.52 2.76 8.28
N GLY A 152 13.41 2.24 9.49
CA GLY A 152 14.08 1.00 9.89
C GLY A 152 13.22 -0.25 9.64
N PRO A 153 13.65 -1.42 10.15
CA PRO A 153 12.90 -2.67 10.02
C PRO A 153 11.50 -2.62 10.65
N GLU A 154 11.27 -1.70 11.61
CA GLU A 154 9.96 -1.46 12.23
C GLU A 154 8.88 -1.05 11.21
N SER A 155 9.24 -0.41 10.10
CA SER A 155 8.30 -0.11 9.01
C SER A 155 7.70 -1.38 8.37
N SER A 156 8.42 -2.49 8.39
CA SER A 156 7.93 -3.79 7.93
C SER A 156 6.93 -4.41 8.91
N ILE A 157 7.09 -4.15 10.21
CA ILE A 157 6.12 -4.57 11.25
C ILE A 157 4.78 -3.88 11.00
N LEU A 158 4.79 -2.59 10.68
CA LEU A 158 3.57 -1.84 10.38
C LEU A 158 2.79 -2.43 9.21
N LYS A 159 3.47 -2.88 8.16
CA LYS A 159 2.80 -3.55 7.04
C LYS A 159 2.08 -4.83 7.49
N ILE A 160 2.74 -5.67 8.25
CA ILE A 160 2.16 -6.94 8.74
C ILE A 160 0.97 -6.63 9.64
N LEU A 161 1.16 -5.78 10.66
CA LEU A 161 0.09 -5.40 11.58
C LEU A 161 -1.11 -4.78 10.88
N GLY A 162 -0.89 -3.86 9.91
CA GLY A 162 -1.98 -3.24 9.16
C GLY A 162 -2.78 -4.27 8.37
N THR A 163 -2.11 -5.24 7.73
CA THR A 163 -2.78 -6.31 6.98
C THR A 163 -3.58 -7.23 7.90
N ASP A 164 -3.01 -7.64 9.04
CA ASP A 164 -3.69 -8.51 10.01
C ASP A 164 -4.92 -7.80 10.61
N LEU A 165 -4.78 -6.52 10.99
CA LEU A 165 -5.86 -5.71 11.51
C LEU A 165 -6.98 -5.53 10.48
N GLN A 166 -6.66 -5.34 9.21
CA GLN A 166 -7.64 -5.24 8.14
C GLN A 166 -8.44 -6.53 7.99
N GLN A 167 -7.78 -7.67 8.04
CA GLN A 167 -8.43 -8.99 7.97
C GLN A 167 -9.31 -9.22 9.20
N GLU A 168 -8.78 -9.03 10.42
CA GLU A 168 -9.54 -9.17 11.66
C GLU A 168 -10.78 -8.26 11.68
N LEU A 169 -10.66 -7.03 11.18
CA LEU A 169 -11.79 -6.11 11.08
C LEU A 169 -12.82 -6.59 10.06
N SER A 170 -12.36 -7.07 8.89
CA SER A 170 -13.24 -7.61 7.85
C SER A 170 -14.03 -8.82 8.34
N ASP A 171 -13.41 -9.70 9.13
CA ASP A 171 -14.07 -10.87 9.73
C ASP A 171 -15.19 -10.49 10.72
N LEU A 172 -15.14 -9.30 11.31
CA LEU A 172 -16.18 -8.81 12.20
C LEU A 172 -17.38 -8.18 11.45
N PHE A 173 -17.21 -7.87 10.16
CA PHE A 173 -18.32 -7.38 9.30
C PHE A 173 -19.17 -8.52 8.71
N VAL A 174 -18.70 -9.77 8.76
CA VAL A 174 -19.38 -10.96 8.22
C VAL A 174 -20.12 -11.72 9.32
#